data_7b03779f01fea795f3bf8c2a2e97dbca
#
_entry.id   7b03779f01fea795f3bf8c2a2e97dbca
#
_cell.length_a   1.000
_cell.length_b   1.000
_cell.length_c   1.000
_cell.angle_alpha   90.00
_cell.angle_beta   90.00
_cell.angle_gamma   90.00
#
_symmetry.space_group_name_H-M   'P 1'
#
loop_
_entity.id
_entity.type
_entity.pdbx_description
1 polymer ?
#
loop_
_entity_poly.entity_id
_entity_poly.type
_entity_poly.pdbx_seq_one_letter_code
_entity_poly.pdbx_strand_id
1 'polypeptide(L)'
;MSAGTNKAQQPHEIVERALELSRADGCVVIADEQSTANLRWAGNALTTNGVTRGRTLTVIATVDGREGTASGVVSRAAVTADELESLVRAAEAAARGAGPAEDAQPLVSGVARSPEFTEPPAETSSAVFADFAPALGEAFARARAGGRELYGFANHELVSTYLGTSTGLRLRHDQPNGTLELNAKSPDRTRSAWAGRSTRDFKDVDPAALDAELAVRLGWAERRIELPAGRYETLLPPTAVADLMIYQLWSASGRDATEGRTVFSQPGGGTRIGEKLSDLPLTLRSDPNEPGLESPPFVIAHSSGGDQSVFDNGLPVRPTEWIGAGELKHLTTTRHSAALTGLPVAPGADNLILDGGEDRSLEEMVAATGRGLLLTCLWYIREVDPATLLLTGLTRDGVYLVENGEVVGEVNNFRFNESPVGLLGRATEAGRTEKTLPREWSDWFTRAAMPALRVPDFNMSSVSQGV
;
A
#
# COMPACT_ATOMS: atom_id res chain seq x y z
N MET A 1 46.52 -11.22 21.92
CA MET A 1 45.50 -10.17 21.83
C MET A 1 44.26 -10.81 21.23
N SER A 2 43.26 -11.10 22.07
CA SER A 2 42.01 -11.69 21.65
C SER A 2 41.22 -10.64 20.88
N ALA A 3 41.00 -10.85 19.59
CA ALA A 3 40.05 -10.07 18.83
C ALA A 3 38.65 -10.37 19.41
N GLY A 4 38.19 -9.48 20.27
CA GLY A 4 36.82 -9.49 20.72
C GLY A 4 35.91 -9.40 19.48
N THR A 5 35.19 -10.44 19.19
CA THR A 5 34.07 -10.40 18.23
C THR A 5 33.10 -9.35 18.77
N ASN A 6 33.10 -8.19 18.14
CA ASN A 6 32.11 -7.13 18.39
C ASN A 6 30.76 -7.72 17.98
N LYS A 7 30.06 -8.34 18.96
CA LYS A 7 28.74 -8.92 18.73
C LYS A 7 27.82 -7.75 18.36
N ALA A 8 27.32 -7.73 17.15
CA ALA A 8 26.41 -6.67 16.72
C ALA A 8 25.30 -6.54 17.76
N GLN A 9 25.10 -5.34 18.27
CA GLN A 9 24.12 -5.06 19.31
C GLN A 9 22.70 -5.38 18.79
N GLN A 10 21.92 -6.12 19.58
CA GLN A 10 20.55 -6.48 19.18
C GLN A 10 19.64 -5.24 19.15
N PRO A 11 18.63 -5.19 18.26
CA PRO A 11 17.75 -4.02 18.13
C PRO A 11 17.09 -3.61 19.44
N HIS A 12 16.58 -4.56 20.21
CA HIS A 12 15.96 -4.29 21.50
C HIS A 12 16.97 -3.69 22.51
N GLU A 13 18.24 -4.10 22.49
CA GLU A 13 19.28 -3.54 23.35
C GLU A 13 19.57 -2.08 22.98
N ILE A 14 19.55 -1.77 21.68
CA ILE A 14 19.71 -0.39 21.18
C ILE A 14 18.53 0.49 21.62
N VAL A 15 17.30 -0.02 21.49
CA VAL A 15 16.10 0.68 21.95
C VAL A 15 16.18 0.98 23.45
N GLU A 16 16.50 -0.03 24.29
CA GLU A 16 16.63 0.16 25.73
C GLU A 16 17.74 1.17 26.05
N ARG A 17 18.90 1.05 25.39
CA ARG A 17 20.01 1.94 25.64
C ARG A 17 19.74 3.38 25.23
N ALA A 18 19.03 3.59 24.11
CA ALA A 18 18.62 4.93 23.68
C ALA A 18 17.64 5.57 24.67
N LEU A 19 16.67 4.79 25.19
CA LEU A 19 15.75 5.25 26.23
C LEU A 19 16.47 5.61 27.54
N GLU A 20 17.46 4.79 27.98
CA GLU A 20 18.28 5.09 29.16
C GLU A 20 19.10 6.37 29.00
N LEU A 21 19.60 6.65 27.81
CA LEU A 21 20.38 7.84 27.48
C LEU A 21 19.52 9.11 27.43
N SER A 22 18.22 8.99 27.19
CA SER A 22 17.36 10.17 27.03
C SER A 22 17.23 10.96 28.34
N ARG A 23 17.26 12.28 28.18
CA ARG A 23 17.05 13.29 29.22
C ARG A 23 15.83 14.18 28.92
N ALA A 24 15.06 13.81 27.90
CA ALA A 24 13.82 14.49 27.54
C ALA A 24 12.69 14.10 28.50
N ASP A 25 11.63 14.87 28.52
CA ASP A 25 10.42 14.58 29.33
C ASP A 25 9.71 13.33 28.83
N GLY A 26 9.75 13.09 27.50
CA GLY A 26 9.30 11.85 26.88
C GLY A 26 10.24 11.43 25.76
N CYS A 27 10.29 10.12 25.49
CA CYS A 27 11.10 9.55 24.44
C CYS A 27 10.42 8.34 23.82
N VAL A 28 10.44 8.28 22.48
CA VAL A 28 10.09 7.11 21.70
C VAL A 28 11.30 6.72 20.83
N VAL A 29 11.58 5.44 20.77
CA VAL A 29 12.68 4.90 19.95
C VAL A 29 12.12 3.81 19.06
N ILE A 30 12.38 3.91 17.77
CA ILE A 30 11.98 2.93 16.76
C ILE A 30 13.26 2.43 16.08
N ALA A 31 13.48 1.12 16.14
CA ALA A 31 14.56 0.46 15.41
C ALA A 31 13.95 -0.46 14.36
N ASP A 32 14.18 -0.16 13.08
CA ASP A 32 13.77 -0.97 11.95
C ASP A 32 14.96 -1.76 11.42
N GLU A 33 14.84 -3.07 11.44
CA GLU A 33 15.75 -4.01 10.82
C GLU A 33 15.14 -4.48 9.51
N GLN A 34 15.73 -4.09 8.41
CA GLN A 34 15.25 -4.44 7.08
C GLN A 34 16.15 -5.48 6.43
N SER A 35 15.56 -6.48 5.83
CA SER A 35 16.23 -7.37 4.90
C SER A 35 15.43 -7.51 3.62
N THR A 36 16.10 -7.53 2.46
CA THR A 36 15.45 -7.70 1.14
C THR A 36 16.14 -8.77 0.35
N ALA A 37 15.37 -9.53 -0.42
CA ALA A 37 15.87 -10.45 -1.44
C ALA A 37 15.13 -10.16 -2.74
N ASN A 38 15.83 -10.13 -3.87
CA ASN A 38 15.23 -9.81 -5.15
C ASN A 38 15.76 -10.66 -6.30
N LEU A 39 14.92 -10.79 -7.34
CA LEU A 39 15.26 -11.33 -8.65
C LEU A 39 14.76 -10.38 -9.72
N ARG A 40 15.58 -10.10 -10.71
CA ARG A 40 15.21 -9.33 -11.90
C ARG A 40 15.52 -10.11 -13.17
N TRP A 41 14.67 -9.98 -14.17
CA TRP A 41 14.85 -10.64 -15.44
C TRP A 41 14.44 -9.75 -16.62
N ALA A 42 15.04 -10.02 -17.77
CA ALA A 42 14.76 -9.34 -19.03
C ALA A 42 14.98 -10.31 -20.20
N GLY A 43 14.04 -10.33 -21.14
CA GLY A 43 14.16 -11.17 -22.35
C GLY A 43 14.28 -12.66 -22.01
N ASN A 44 13.51 -13.16 -21.06
CA ASN A 44 13.51 -14.56 -20.61
C ASN A 44 14.83 -15.03 -19.97
N ALA A 45 15.57 -14.13 -19.31
CA ALA A 45 16.81 -14.49 -18.62
C ALA A 45 16.94 -13.67 -17.32
N LEU A 46 17.41 -14.30 -16.25
CA LEU A 46 17.78 -13.58 -15.04
C LEU A 46 18.93 -12.62 -15.32
N THR A 47 18.81 -11.39 -14.82
CA THR A 47 19.82 -10.34 -15.01
C THR A 47 20.55 -10.01 -13.72
N THR A 48 19.80 -9.79 -12.64
CA THR A 48 20.37 -9.48 -11.32
C THR A 48 19.58 -10.19 -10.24
N ASN A 49 20.28 -10.50 -9.17
CA ASN A 49 19.69 -10.93 -7.89
C ASN A 49 20.54 -10.33 -6.76
N GLY A 50 19.96 -10.26 -5.58
CA GLY A 50 20.70 -9.76 -4.44
C GLY A 50 19.95 -9.91 -3.14
N VAL A 51 20.71 -9.78 -2.07
CA VAL A 51 20.20 -9.66 -0.70
C VAL A 51 20.82 -8.43 -0.10
N THR A 52 20.01 -7.57 0.51
CA THR A 52 20.48 -6.40 1.26
C THR A 52 19.98 -6.47 2.69
N ARG A 53 20.71 -5.82 3.60
CA ARG A 53 20.32 -5.64 4.99
C ARG A 53 20.60 -4.21 5.38
N GLY A 54 19.74 -3.66 6.24
CA GLY A 54 19.88 -2.32 6.76
C GLY A 54 19.22 -2.19 8.13
N ARG A 55 19.69 -1.21 8.87
CA ARG A 55 19.08 -0.77 10.13
C ARG A 55 18.85 0.72 10.04
N THR A 56 17.65 1.16 10.44
CA THR A 56 17.34 2.56 10.66
C THR A 56 16.91 2.75 12.11
N LEU A 57 17.47 3.74 12.77
CA LEU A 57 17.08 4.11 14.12
C LEU A 57 16.44 5.50 14.10
N THR A 58 15.21 5.59 14.59
CA THR A 58 14.51 6.86 14.80
C THR A 58 14.36 7.12 16.30
N VAL A 59 14.81 8.27 16.73
CA VAL A 59 14.64 8.78 18.10
C VAL A 59 13.74 9.99 18.06
N ILE A 60 12.68 9.96 18.85
CA ILE A 60 11.70 11.02 19.03
C ILE A 60 11.81 11.47 20.48
N ALA A 61 12.22 12.71 20.70
CA ALA A 61 12.26 13.33 22.01
C ALA A 61 11.09 14.31 22.14
N THR A 62 10.44 14.35 23.30
CA THR A 62 9.45 15.36 23.63
C THR A 62 9.92 16.19 24.82
N VAL A 63 9.68 17.50 24.77
CA VAL A 63 10.09 18.44 25.83
C VAL A 63 8.89 19.32 26.19
N ASP A 64 8.53 19.30 27.45
CA ASP A 64 7.43 20.11 27.97
C ASP A 64 7.89 21.55 28.21
N GLY A 65 7.17 22.48 27.61
CA GLY A 65 7.37 23.92 27.74
C GLY A 65 6.16 24.63 28.34
N ARG A 66 6.31 25.93 28.60
CA ARG A 66 5.19 26.74 29.13
C ARG A 66 4.04 26.91 28.14
N GLU A 67 4.35 26.83 26.84
CA GLU A 67 3.38 27.04 25.75
C GLU A 67 2.85 25.72 25.18
N GLY A 68 3.37 24.59 25.63
CA GLY A 68 2.99 23.25 25.19
C GLY A 68 4.20 22.33 25.03
N THR A 69 3.96 21.11 24.59
CA THR A 69 5.00 20.09 24.36
C THR A 69 5.56 20.23 22.95
N ALA A 70 6.88 20.32 22.84
CA ALA A 70 7.60 20.27 21.58
C ALA A 70 8.09 18.84 21.29
N SER A 71 8.24 18.48 20.02
CA SER A 71 8.84 17.22 19.61
C SER A 71 10.04 17.44 18.68
N GLY A 72 11.03 16.58 18.81
CA GLY A 72 12.20 16.54 17.92
C GLY A 72 12.43 15.12 17.44
N VAL A 73 12.52 14.95 16.14
CA VAL A 73 12.70 13.65 15.49
C VAL A 73 14.02 13.62 14.76
N VAL A 74 14.81 12.57 15.00
CA VAL A 74 16.04 12.31 14.23
C VAL A 74 16.06 10.84 13.85
N SER A 75 16.17 10.61 12.54
CA SER A 75 16.29 9.27 11.97
C SER A 75 17.64 9.12 11.28
N ARG A 76 18.31 7.99 11.47
CA ARG A 76 19.62 7.70 10.86
C ARG A 76 19.77 6.22 10.55
N ALA A 77 20.30 5.92 9.38
CA ALA A 77 20.68 4.57 9.00
C ALA A 77 22.05 4.18 9.57
N ALA A 78 22.25 2.88 9.78
CA ALA A 78 23.53 2.25 10.14
C ALA A 78 24.22 2.86 11.38
N VAL A 79 23.44 3.27 12.40
CA VAL A 79 23.94 3.85 13.65
C VAL A 79 24.78 2.82 14.42
N THR A 80 25.99 3.18 14.80
CA THR A 80 26.87 2.39 15.68
C THR A 80 26.58 2.67 17.15
N ALA A 81 27.04 1.79 18.04
CA ALA A 81 26.85 1.97 19.48
C ALA A 81 27.47 3.28 20.01
N ASP A 82 28.62 3.71 19.44
CA ASP A 82 29.32 4.94 19.85
C ASP A 82 28.58 6.21 19.38
N GLU A 83 27.75 6.10 18.34
CA GLU A 83 26.98 7.22 17.80
C GLU A 83 25.60 7.38 18.46
N LEU A 84 25.14 6.38 19.22
CA LEU A 84 23.79 6.34 19.79
C LEU A 84 23.50 7.54 20.70
N GLU A 85 24.44 7.89 21.60
CA GLU A 85 24.25 9.05 22.47
C GLU A 85 24.13 10.35 21.67
N SER A 86 24.96 10.52 20.64
CA SER A 86 24.91 11.71 19.79
C SER A 86 23.57 11.84 19.06
N LEU A 87 22.98 10.73 18.64
CA LEU A 87 21.66 10.69 17.99
C LEU A 87 20.55 11.11 18.97
N VAL A 88 20.57 10.56 20.20
CA VAL A 88 19.62 10.94 21.26
C VAL A 88 19.73 12.43 21.59
N ARG A 89 20.97 12.95 21.75
CA ARG A 89 21.19 14.39 22.01
C ARG A 89 20.70 15.26 20.85
N ALA A 90 20.84 14.80 19.60
CA ALA A 90 20.35 15.52 18.43
C ALA A 90 18.82 15.62 18.43
N ALA A 91 18.10 14.54 18.77
CA ALA A 91 16.64 14.55 18.89
C ALA A 91 16.18 15.50 20.02
N GLU A 92 16.84 15.46 21.18
CA GLU A 92 16.56 16.39 22.29
C GLU A 92 16.84 17.85 21.93
N ALA A 93 17.91 18.11 21.19
CA ALA A 93 18.24 19.45 20.73
C ALA A 93 17.20 19.96 19.71
N ALA A 94 16.77 19.09 18.80
CA ALA A 94 15.69 19.40 17.86
C ALA A 94 14.37 19.74 18.60
N ALA A 95 13.99 18.95 19.61
CA ALA A 95 12.81 19.24 20.41
C ALA A 95 12.92 20.58 21.16
N ARG A 96 14.06 20.87 21.77
CA ARG A 96 14.27 22.15 22.48
C ARG A 96 14.31 23.36 21.54
N GLY A 97 14.72 23.15 20.29
CA GLY A 97 14.77 24.20 19.27
C GLY A 97 13.45 24.40 18.51
N ALA A 98 12.51 23.48 18.65
CA ALA A 98 11.20 23.56 18.04
C ALA A 98 10.22 24.35 18.93
N GLY A 99 9.18 24.92 18.31
CA GLY A 99 8.01 25.40 19.03
C GLY A 99 7.10 24.24 19.48
N PRO A 100 6.00 24.56 20.21
CA PRO A 100 5.00 23.56 20.58
C PRO A 100 4.51 22.82 19.34
N ALA A 101 4.42 21.50 19.42
CA ALA A 101 3.89 20.68 18.34
C ALA A 101 2.37 20.83 18.29
N GLU A 102 1.81 21.06 17.10
CA GLU A 102 0.35 21.20 16.94
C GLU A 102 -0.36 19.93 17.38
N ASP A 103 0.20 18.78 17.06
CA ASP A 103 -0.35 17.46 17.35
C ASP A 103 0.05 16.90 18.73
N ALA A 104 0.59 17.76 19.62
CA ALA A 104 1.02 17.35 20.94
C ALA A 104 -0.08 16.64 21.73
N GLN A 105 0.24 15.44 22.19
CA GLN A 105 -0.57 14.60 23.07
C GLN A 105 0.35 13.88 24.07
N PRO A 106 -0.13 13.47 25.24
CA PRO A 106 0.64 12.59 26.11
C PRO A 106 1.07 11.33 25.32
N LEU A 107 2.32 10.91 25.46
CA LEU A 107 2.77 9.67 24.84
C LEU A 107 1.88 8.50 25.28
N VAL A 108 1.61 7.57 24.36
CA VAL A 108 0.84 6.37 24.67
C VAL A 108 1.54 5.65 25.83
N SER A 109 0.79 5.35 26.89
CA SER A 109 1.32 4.76 28.12
C SER A 109 0.78 3.36 28.34
N GLY A 110 1.54 2.53 29.04
CA GLY A 110 1.16 1.18 29.42
C GLY A 110 2.39 0.29 29.60
N VAL A 111 2.14 -0.91 30.11
CA VAL A 111 3.15 -1.96 30.27
C VAL A 111 3.07 -3.02 29.16
N ALA A 112 2.50 -2.66 28.01
CA ALA A 112 2.37 -3.59 26.91
C ALA A 112 3.76 -3.96 26.37
N ARG A 113 4.01 -5.27 26.31
CA ARG A 113 5.24 -5.85 25.78
C ARG A 113 4.92 -6.98 24.84
N SER A 114 5.43 -6.91 23.62
CA SER A 114 5.39 -8.03 22.70
C SER A 114 6.26 -9.17 23.26
N PRO A 115 5.78 -10.42 23.33
CA PRO A 115 6.56 -11.56 23.84
C PRO A 115 7.90 -11.69 23.12
N GLU A 116 7.92 -11.42 21.82
CA GLU A 116 9.08 -11.56 20.92
C GLU A 116 9.99 -10.32 20.92
N PHE A 117 9.77 -9.32 21.80
CA PHE A 117 10.54 -8.06 21.80
C PHE A 117 12.05 -8.29 21.91
N THR A 118 12.49 -9.36 22.57
CA THR A 118 13.91 -9.66 22.75
C THR A 118 14.48 -10.65 21.74
N GLU A 119 13.63 -11.19 20.86
CA GLU A 119 14.07 -12.11 19.82
C GLU A 119 14.88 -11.37 18.73
N PRO A 120 15.83 -12.03 18.05
CA PRO A 120 16.51 -11.46 16.90
C PRO A 120 15.53 -11.04 15.80
N PRO A 121 15.90 -10.04 14.96
CA PRO A 121 15.06 -9.66 13.83
C PRO A 121 14.84 -10.85 12.90
N ALA A 122 13.64 -10.94 12.35
CA ALA A 122 13.37 -11.87 11.28
C ALA A 122 14.09 -11.39 9.99
N GLU A 123 14.56 -12.33 9.18
CA GLU A 123 15.33 -12.00 7.97
C GLU A 123 14.83 -12.80 6.77
N THR A 124 14.91 -12.19 5.60
CA THR A 124 14.75 -12.87 4.32
C THR A 124 16.09 -13.14 3.64
N SER A 125 16.08 -14.07 2.71
CA SER A 125 17.23 -14.41 1.86
C SER A 125 16.75 -14.92 0.50
N SER A 126 17.68 -15.23 -0.41
CA SER A 126 17.36 -15.86 -1.69
C SER A 126 16.60 -17.19 -1.56
N ALA A 127 16.61 -17.82 -0.39
CA ALA A 127 15.85 -19.06 -0.12
C ALA A 127 14.33 -18.86 -0.24
N VAL A 128 13.82 -17.63 -0.09
CA VAL A 128 12.39 -17.32 -0.30
C VAL A 128 11.92 -17.63 -1.72
N PHE A 129 12.84 -17.64 -2.70
CA PHE A 129 12.57 -17.93 -4.10
C PHE A 129 12.89 -19.38 -4.49
N ALA A 130 13.12 -20.30 -3.54
CA ALA A 130 13.59 -21.66 -3.83
C ALA A 130 12.67 -22.43 -4.80
N ASP A 131 11.36 -22.30 -4.62
CA ASP A 131 10.35 -22.93 -5.49
C ASP A 131 9.98 -22.02 -6.69
N PHE A 132 9.93 -20.74 -6.46
CA PHE A 132 9.56 -19.75 -7.48
C PHE A 132 10.57 -19.67 -8.63
N ALA A 133 11.88 -19.62 -8.35
CA ALA A 133 12.90 -19.39 -9.37
C ALA A 133 13.00 -20.53 -10.42
N PRO A 134 12.95 -21.82 -10.05
CA PRO A 134 12.86 -22.90 -11.03
C PRO A 134 11.60 -22.82 -11.90
N ALA A 135 10.42 -22.58 -11.29
CA ALA A 135 9.15 -22.44 -12.01
C ALA A 135 9.15 -21.24 -12.98
N LEU A 136 9.81 -20.12 -12.60
CA LEU A 136 10.05 -18.99 -13.49
C LEU A 136 10.96 -19.37 -14.66
N GLY A 137 12.00 -20.17 -14.44
CA GLY A 137 12.86 -20.71 -15.50
C GLY A 137 12.08 -21.54 -16.53
N GLU A 138 11.12 -22.35 -16.08
CA GLU A 138 10.20 -23.07 -16.98
C GLU A 138 9.25 -22.11 -17.72
N ALA A 139 8.77 -21.05 -17.06
CA ALA A 139 7.97 -20.01 -17.73
C ALA A 139 8.79 -19.31 -18.84
N PHE A 140 10.06 -19.04 -18.63
CA PHE A 140 10.95 -18.52 -19.68
C PHE A 140 11.06 -19.46 -20.88
N ALA A 141 11.14 -20.77 -20.65
CA ALA A 141 11.19 -21.74 -21.73
C ALA A 141 9.88 -21.77 -22.54
N ARG A 142 8.74 -21.77 -21.87
CA ARG A 142 7.41 -21.71 -22.51
C ARG A 142 7.23 -20.39 -23.30
N ALA A 143 7.63 -19.26 -22.71
CA ALA A 143 7.54 -17.96 -23.37
C ALA A 143 8.36 -17.92 -24.64
N ARG A 144 9.62 -18.41 -24.62
CA ARG A 144 10.47 -18.51 -25.84
C ARG A 144 9.82 -19.37 -26.91
N ALA A 145 9.32 -20.55 -26.55
CA ALA A 145 8.65 -21.45 -27.49
C ALA A 145 7.38 -20.82 -28.08
N GLY A 146 6.68 -19.98 -27.33
CA GLY A 146 5.49 -19.23 -27.77
C GLY A 146 5.79 -17.86 -28.40
N GLY A 147 7.06 -17.54 -28.68
CA GLY A 147 7.44 -16.26 -29.30
C GLY A 147 7.16 -15.04 -28.39
N ARG A 148 7.37 -15.15 -27.08
CA ARG A 148 7.18 -14.06 -26.12
C ARG A 148 8.45 -13.77 -25.34
N GLU A 149 8.63 -12.53 -24.94
CA GLU A 149 9.70 -12.10 -24.03
C GLU A 149 9.11 -11.70 -22.67
N LEU A 150 9.59 -12.33 -21.60
CA LEU A 150 9.20 -11.99 -20.23
C LEU A 150 10.21 -11.03 -19.60
N TYR A 151 9.71 -10.00 -18.96
CA TYR A 151 10.43 -9.00 -18.18
C TYR A 151 9.79 -8.93 -16.81
N GLY A 152 10.54 -8.62 -15.77
CA GLY A 152 9.92 -8.43 -14.47
C GLY A 152 10.88 -8.36 -13.30
N PHE A 153 10.27 -8.31 -12.15
CA PHE A 153 10.93 -8.13 -10.87
C PHE A 153 10.15 -8.85 -9.78
N ALA A 154 10.83 -9.65 -8.99
CA ALA A 154 10.34 -10.23 -7.75
C ALA A 154 11.14 -9.65 -6.60
N ASN A 155 10.46 -9.09 -5.63
CA ASN A 155 11.06 -8.53 -4.42
C ASN A 155 10.40 -9.14 -3.18
N HIS A 156 11.20 -9.55 -2.21
CA HIS A 156 10.72 -9.90 -0.90
C HIS A 156 11.47 -9.06 0.12
N GLU A 157 10.72 -8.37 0.95
CA GLU A 157 11.21 -7.55 2.03
C GLU A 157 10.67 -8.07 3.35
N LEU A 158 11.49 -8.03 4.38
CA LEU A 158 11.07 -8.26 5.74
C LEU A 158 11.63 -7.14 6.62
N VAL A 159 10.72 -6.43 7.29
CA VAL A 159 11.05 -5.38 8.26
C VAL A 159 10.64 -5.85 9.65
N SER A 160 11.61 -5.92 10.57
CA SER A 160 11.35 -6.12 12.00
C SER A 160 11.45 -4.78 12.72
N THR A 161 10.32 -4.24 13.16
CA THR A 161 10.23 -2.99 13.91
C THR A 161 10.20 -3.24 15.40
N TYR A 162 11.11 -2.60 16.13
CA TYR A 162 11.16 -2.59 17.59
C TYR A 162 10.84 -1.18 18.08
N LEU A 163 9.75 -1.02 18.79
CA LEU A 163 9.31 0.26 19.32
C LEU A 163 9.35 0.23 20.84
N GLY A 164 10.10 1.18 21.44
CA GLY A 164 10.15 1.40 22.87
C GLY A 164 9.77 2.83 23.24
N THR A 165 9.11 3.02 24.38
CA THR A 165 8.76 4.34 24.89
C THR A 165 9.25 4.52 26.32
N SER A 166 9.49 5.77 26.73
CA SER A 166 9.77 6.13 28.13
C SER A 166 8.56 5.87 29.04
N THR A 167 7.37 5.71 28.46
CA THR A 167 6.11 5.41 29.17
C THR A 167 5.88 3.91 29.36
N GLY A 168 6.82 3.04 28.96
CA GLY A 168 6.86 1.61 29.29
C GLY A 168 6.51 0.64 28.16
N LEU A 169 6.09 1.10 26.97
CA LEU A 169 5.82 0.21 25.84
C LEU A 169 7.08 -0.44 25.30
N ARG A 170 7.00 -1.74 24.95
CA ARG A 170 8.03 -2.54 24.28
C ARG A 170 7.34 -3.42 23.23
N LEU A 171 7.20 -2.89 22.03
CA LEU A 171 6.41 -3.51 20.97
C LEU A 171 7.33 -3.96 19.83
N ARG A 172 6.96 -5.06 19.20
CA ARG A 172 7.61 -5.60 18.02
C ARG A 172 6.58 -6.04 16.99
N HIS A 173 6.92 -5.81 15.72
CA HIS A 173 6.19 -6.34 14.59
C HIS A 173 7.17 -6.75 13.49
N ASP A 174 6.94 -7.94 12.90
CA ASP A 174 7.69 -8.42 11.74
C ASP A 174 6.76 -8.38 10.52
N GLN A 175 7.09 -7.53 9.55
CA GLN A 175 6.29 -7.33 8.36
C GLN A 175 6.96 -7.92 7.13
N PRO A 176 6.56 -9.12 6.67
CA PRO A 176 6.95 -9.62 5.36
C PRO A 176 6.10 -9.00 4.26
N ASN A 177 6.76 -8.59 3.17
CA ASN A 177 6.13 -8.09 1.94
C ASN A 177 6.81 -8.75 0.74
N GLY A 178 6.01 -9.35 -0.13
CA GLY A 178 6.47 -9.84 -1.40
C GLY A 178 5.70 -9.19 -2.54
N THR A 179 6.40 -8.78 -3.59
CA THR A 179 5.81 -8.26 -4.82
C THR A 179 6.39 -8.96 -6.02
N LEU A 180 5.53 -9.28 -6.96
CA LEU A 180 5.90 -9.79 -8.27
C LEU A 180 5.26 -8.92 -9.33
N GLU A 181 6.09 -8.40 -10.23
CA GLU A 181 5.63 -7.80 -11.47
C GLU A 181 6.17 -8.61 -12.66
N LEU A 182 5.27 -9.01 -13.55
CA LEU A 182 5.60 -9.75 -14.75
C LEU A 182 5.00 -9.06 -15.98
N ASN A 183 5.84 -8.74 -16.94
CA ASN A 183 5.44 -8.19 -18.23
C ASN A 183 5.78 -9.19 -19.33
N ALA A 184 4.85 -9.41 -20.24
CA ALA A 184 5.11 -10.12 -21.48
C ALA A 184 5.09 -9.15 -22.65
N LYS A 185 6.02 -9.34 -23.60
CA LYS A 185 6.09 -8.56 -24.82
C LYS A 185 6.15 -9.47 -26.05
N SER A 186 5.57 -9.01 -27.16
CA SER A 186 5.83 -9.61 -28.47
C SER A 186 7.29 -9.39 -28.88
N PRO A 187 7.87 -10.22 -29.79
CA PRO A 187 9.28 -10.09 -30.20
C PRO A 187 9.62 -8.76 -30.84
N ASP A 188 8.66 -8.16 -31.55
CA ASP A 188 8.76 -6.82 -32.14
C ASP A 188 8.51 -5.70 -31.12
N ARG A 189 8.10 -6.05 -29.89
CA ARG A 189 7.79 -5.15 -28.77
C ARG A 189 6.65 -4.17 -29.02
N THR A 190 5.82 -4.44 -30.02
CA THR A 190 4.65 -3.60 -30.33
C THR A 190 3.45 -3.91 -29.46
N ARG A 191 3.45 -5.07 -28.77
CA ARG A 191 2.40 -5.51 -27.84
C ARG A 191 3.01 -5.80 -26.48
N SER A 192 2.32 -5.41 -25.43
CA SER A 192 2.71 -5.71 -24.05
C SER A 192 1.49 -6.05 -23.21
N ALA A 193 1.71 -6.85 -22.17
CA ALA A 193 0.73 -7.13 -21.13
C ALA A 193 1.44 -7.20 -19.79
N TRP A 194 0.73 -6.80 -18.73
CA TRP A 194 1.23 -6.80 -17.36
C TRP A 194 0.35 -7.66 -16.45
N ALA A 195 0.98 -8.35 -15.51
CA ALA A 195 0.33 -9.00 -14.37
C ALA A 195 1.18 -8.79 -13.12
N GLY A 196 0.53 -8.53 -12.00
CA GLY A 196 1.19 -8.36 -10.70
C GLY A 196 0.57 -9.24 -9.63
N ARG A 197 1.37 -9.62 -8.63
CA ARG A 197 0.91 -10.34 -7.44
C ARG A 197 1.57 -9.79 -6.20
N SER A 198 0.78 -9.58 -5.16
CA SER A 198 1.29 -9.43 -3.80
C SER A 198 1.33 -10.80 -3.13
N THR A 199 2.35 -11.05 -2.33
CA THR A 199 2.57 -12.32 -1.65
C THR A 199 3.28 -12.10 -0.33
N ARG A 200 3.20 -13.06 0.56
CA ARG A 200 3.94 -13.04 1.81
C ARG A 200 5.32 -13.70 1.70
N ASP A 201 5.43 -14.79 0.91
CA ASP A 201 6.62 -15.65 0.89
C ASP A 201 6.83 -16.40 -0.44
N PHE A 202 6.15 -15.99 -1.51
CA PHE A 202 6.20 -16.57 -2.85
C PHE A 202 5.67 -18.01 -2.99
N LYS A 203 5.09 -18.62 -1.94
CA LYS A 203 4.52 -19.97 -2.03
C LYS A 203 3.17 -20.01 -2.73
N ASP A 204 2.45 -18.90 -2.73
CA ASP A 204 1.15 -18.72 -3.37
C ASP A 204 1.26 -18.14 -4.79
N VAL A 205 2.48 -18.01 -5.35
CA VAL A 205 2.71 -17.47 -6.69
C VAL A 205 3.00 -18.59 -7.68
N ASP A 206 2.16 -18.70 -8.71
CA ASP A 206 2.33 -19.65 -9.81
C ASP A 206 2.81 -18.95 -11.10
N PRO A 207 4.12 -19.04 -11.46
CA PRO A 207 4.64 -18.46 -12.70
C PRO A 207 4.03 -19.05 -13.97
N ALA A 208 3.51 -20.29 -13.92
CA ALA A 208 2.89 -20.92 -15.09
C ALA A 208 1.52 -20.31 -15.37
N ALA A 209 0.71 -20.11 -14.33
CA ALA A 209 -0.58 -19.44 -14.46
C ALA A 209 -0.43 -17.99 -14.94
N LEU A 210 0.56 -17.26 -14.43
CA LEU A 210 0.86 -15.89 -14.86
C LEU A 210 1.33 -15.80 -16.31
N ASP A 211 2.21 -16.72 -16.77
CA ASP A 211 2.63 -16.79 -18.18
C ASP A 211 1.43 -17.10 -19.09
N ALA A 212 0.53 -17.99 -18.68
CA ALA A 212 -0.68 -18.30 -19.43
C ALA A 212 -1.63 -17.09 -19.52
N GLU A 213 -1.87 -16.38 -18.41
CA GLU A 213 -2.65 -15.14 -18.37
C GLU A 213 -2.09 -14.09 -19.34
N LEU A 214 -0.79 -13.86 -19.30
CA LEU A 214 -0.12 -12.89 -20.17
C LEU A 214 -0.13 -13.33 -21.64
N ALA A 215 -0.04 -14.63 -21.91
CA ALA A 215 -0.14 -15.15 -23.28
C ALA A 215 -1.52 -14.88 -23.88
N VAL A 216 -2.59 -15.05 -23.11
CA VAL A 216 -3.96 -14.73 -23.51
C VAL A 216 -4.11 -13.24 -23.81
N ARG A 217 -3.62 -12.37 -22.91
CA ARG A 217 -3.69 -10.90 -23.09
C ARG A 217 -2.92 -10.42 -24.32
N LEU A 218 -1.73 -10.97 -24.58
CA LEU A 218 -0.98 -10.67 -25.81
C LEU A 218 -1.70 -11.17 -27.07
N GLY A 219 -2.43 -12.29 -27.00
CA GLY A 219 -3.29 -12.77 -28.08
C GLY A 219 -4.42 -11.77 -28.37
N TRP A 220 -5.08 -11.24 -27.35
CA TRP A 220 -6.10 -10.18 -27.53
C TRP A 220 -5.52 -8.93 -28.22
N ALA A 221 -4.27 -8.59 -27.92
CA ALA A 221 -3.59 -7.43 -28.52
C ALA A 221 -3.16 -7.62 -29.99
N GLU A 222 -3.39 -8.78 -30.61
CA GLU A 222 -3.16 -8.98 -32.06
C GLU A 222 -4.10 -8.14 -32.92
N ARG A 223 -5.30 -7.89 -32.43
CA ARG A 223 -6.29 -7.03 -33.10
C ARG A 223 -6.36 -5.68 -32.38
N ARG A 224 -5.95 -4.63 -33.06
CA ARG A 224 -6.09 -3.26 -32.57
C ARG A 224 -7.38 -2.62 -33.06
N ILE A 225 -8.06 -1.92 -32.17
CA ILE A 225 -9.34 -1.25 -32.38
C ILE A 225 -9.21 0.17 -31.90
N GLU A 226 -9.49 1.12 -32.78
CA GLU A 226 -9.48 2.54 -32.42
C GLU A 226 -10.88 2.95 -31.91
N LEU A 227 -10.95 3.47 -30.69
CA LEU A 227 -12.16 4.05 -30.12
C LEU A 227 -11.94 5.52 -29.80
N PRO A 228 -12.97 6.37 -30.01
CA PRO A 228 -12.91 7.78 -29.62
C PRO A 228 -12.90 7.91 -28.09
N ALA A 229 -12.49 9.08 -27.59
CA ALA A 229 -12.76 9.48 -26.21
C ALA A 229 -14.27 9.45 -25.94
N GLY A 230 -14.66 9.09 -24.72
CA GLY A 230 -16.07 8.95 -24.38
C GLY A 230 -16.30 8.25 -23.04
N ARG A 231 -17.54 7.92 -22.78
CA ARG A 231 -17.95 7.18 -21.59
C ARG A 231 -18.32 5.75 -22.00
N TYR A 232 -17.77 4.79 -21.25
CA TYR A 232 -17.92 3.38 -21.58
C TYR A 232 -18.29 2.58 -20.34
N GLU A 233 -19.17 1.58 -20.51
CA GLU A 233 -19.25 0.50 -19.52
C GLU A 233 -17.86 -0.12 -19.41
N THR A 234 -17.35 -0.26 -18.17
CA THR A 234 -15.99 -0.71 -17.95
C THR A 234 -15.95 -1.73 -16.82
N LEU A 235 -15.27 -2.83 -17.07
CA LEU A 235 -14.87 -3.81 -16.07
C LEU A 235 -13.48 -3.41 -15.54
N LEU A 236 -13.41 -3.16 -14.25
CA LEU A 236 -12.18 -2.92 -13.52
C LEU A 236 -11.78 -4.19 -12.77
N PRO A 237 -10.67 -4.85 -13.09
CA PRO A 237 -10.18 -5.98 -12.30
C PRO A 237 -9.68 -5.52 -10.92
N PRO A 238 -9.46 -6.46 -9.98
CA PRO A 238 -9.05 -6.14 -8.60
C PRO A 238 -7.88 -5.17 -8.48
N THR A 239 -6.88 -5.26 -9.38
CA THR A 239 -5.71 -4.37 -9.37
C THR A 239 -6.08 -2.91 -9.66
N ALA A 240 -6.95 -2.65 -10.63
CA ALA A 240 -7.41 -1.30 -10.97
C ALA A 240 -8.34 -0.73 -9.89
N VAL A 241 -9.17 -1.58 -9.28
CA VAL A 241 -10.00 -1.19 -8.12
C VAL A 241 -9.10 -0.81 -6.94
N ALA A 242 -8.05 -1.60 -6.67
CA ALA A 242 -7.10 -1.31 -5.60
C ALA A 242 -6.42 0.06 -5.78
N ASP A 243 -5.97 0.38 -6.99
CA ASP A 243 -5.35 1.69 -7.28
C ASP A 243 -6.29 2.86 -6.92
N LEU A 244 -7.57 2.74 -7.19
CA LEU A 244 -8.54 3.79 -6.89
C LEU A 244 -8.96 3.84 -5.42
N MET A 245 -9.16 2.67 -4.78
CA MET A 245 -9.58 2.60 -3.38
C MET A 245 -8.46 2.99 -2.41
N ILE A 246 -7.22 2.70 -2.73
CA ILE A 246 -6.06 3.14 -1.93
C ILE A 246 -5.96 4.67 -1.98
N TYR A 247 -6.11 5.28 -3.15
CA TYR A 247 -6.11 6.74 -3.25
C TYR A 247 -7.26 7.36 -2.45
N GLN A 248 -8.45 6.75 -2.50
CA GLN A 248 -9.58 7.16 -1.68
C GLN A 248 -9.28 7.12 -0.19
N LEU A 249 -8.62 6.05 0.31
CA LEU A 249 -8.20 5.94 1.71
C LEU A 249 -7.21 7.04 2.09
N TRP A 250 -6.21 7.31 1.25
CA TRP A 250 -5.23 8.36 1.50
C TRP A 250 -5.84 9.78 1.53
N SER A 251 -7.00 9.95 0.88
CA SER A 251 -7.75 11.22 0.89
C SER A 251 -8.80 11.29 2.00
N ALA A 252 -8.90 10.27 2.86
CA ALA A 252 -9.96 10.15 3.86
C ALA A 252 -9.63 10.79 5.22
N SER A 253 -8.83 11.88 5.24
CA SER A 253 -8.51 12.64 6.46
C SER A 253 -9.76 13.24 7.09
N GLY A 254 -10.07 12.87 8.34
CA GLY A 254 -11.20 13.40 9.09
C GLY A 254 -11.07 14.89 9.41
N ARG A 255 -9.83 15.37 9.64
CA ARG A 255 -9.54 16.79 9.81
C ARG A 255 -9.86 17.57 8.54
N ASP A 256 -9.31 17.14 7.41
CA ASP A 256 -9.49 17.83 6.13
C ASP A 256 -10.94 17.81 5.67
N ALA A 257 -11.66 16.71 5.93
CA ALA A 257 -13.07 16.61 5.67
C ALA A 257 -13.88 17.61 6.51
N THR A 258 -13.57 17.74 7.81
CA THR A 258 -14.24 18.68 8.71
C THR A 258 -13.96 20.13 8.31
N GLU A 259 -12.77 20.42 7.80
CA GLU A 259 -12.35 21.75 7.33
C GLU A 259 -12.82 22.08 5.90
N GLY A 260 -13.59 21.20 5.26
CA GLY A 260 -14.17 21.47 3.94
C GLY A 260 -13.22 21.25 2.75
N ARG A 261 -12.13 20.48 2.92
CA ARG A 261 -11.05 20.34 1.94
C ARG A 261 -11.09 19.09 1.10
N THR A 262 -11.96 18.12 1.38
CA THR A 262 -12.00 16.83 0.67
C THR A 262 -13.39 16.48 0.16
N VAL A 263 -13.48 15.45 -0.66
CA VAL A 263 -14.72 14.84 -1.13
C VAL A 263 -15.63 14.36 0.01
N PHE A 264 -15.07 14.13 1.19
CA PHE A 264 -15.79 13.69 2.39
C PHE A 264 -16.31 14.86 3.25
N SER A 265 -16.12 16.08 2.80
CA SER A 265 -16.68 17.28 3.41
C SER A 265 -18.16 17.44 3.08
N GLN A 266 -18.95 17.86 4.06
CA GLN A 266 -20.37 18.19 3.84
C GLN A 266 -20.53 19.67 3.49
N PRO A 267 -21.31 20.01 2.47
CA PRO A 267 -21.65 21.42 2.22
C PRO A 267 -22.27 22.09 3.44
N GLY A 268 -21.67 23.19 3.88
CA GLY A 268 -22.13 23.90 5.10
C GLY A 268 -21.44 23.50 6.40
N GLY A 269 -20.48 22.57 6.34
CA GLY A 269 -19.62 22.15 7.45
C GLY A 269 -19.88 20.73 7.93
N GLY A 270 -18.84 20.12 8.50
CA GLY A 270 -18.85 18.73 8.94
C GLY A 270 -18.45 17.73 7.87
N THR A 271 -18.69 16.46 8.14
CA THR A 271 -18.28 15.35 7.27
C THR A 271 -19.49 14.60 6.70
N ARG A 272 -19.28 13.84 5.64
CA ARG A 272 -20.28 12.97 5.01
C ARG A 272 -20.44 11.61 5.72
N ILE A 273 -19.90 11.43 6.93
CA ILE A 273 -20.11 10.21 7.73
C ILE A 273 -21.61 9.98 7.89
N GLY A 274 -22.06 8.74 7.64
CA GLY A 274 -23.47 8.35 7.60
C GLY A 274 -24.11 8.46 6.21
N GLU A 275 -23.42 9.03 5.22
CA GLU A 275 -23.93 9.13 3.85
C GLU A 275 -23.69 7.82 3.08
N LYS A 276 -24.68 7.44 2.29
CA LYS A 276 -24.60 6.29 1.40
C LYS A 276 -23.76 6.65 0.16
N LEU A 277 -22.63 5.97 -0.03
CA LEU A 277 -21.72 6.16 -1.15
C LEU A 277 -21.90 5.13 -2.26
N SER A 278 -22.51 3.97 -1.97
CA SER A 278 -22.76 2.91 -2.95
C SER A 278 -24.11 2.25 -2.72
N ASP A 279 -24.82 1.91 -3.82
CA ASP A 279 -26.04 1.10 -3.75
C ASP A 279 -25.75 -0.39 -3.55
N LEU A 280 -24.56 -0.84 -3.93
CA LEU A 280 -24.06 -2.18 -3.60
C LEU A 280 -23.67 -2.23 -2.12
N PRO A 281 -23.87 -3.37 -1.43
CA PRO A 281 -23.58 -3.52 -0.01
C PRO A 281 -22.06 -3.69 0.25
N LEU A 282 -21.25 -2.86 -0.40
CA LEU A 282 -19.80 -2.94 -0.31
C LEU A 282 -19.28 -2.46 1.03
N THR A 283 -18.32 -3.18 1.58
CA THR A 283 -17.63 -2.83 2.83
C THR A 283 -16.13 -2.65 2.54
N LEU A 284 -15.66 -1.40 2.64
CA LEU A 284 -14.23 -1.07 2.57
C LEU A 284 -13.69 -1.02 3.99
N ARG A 285 -12.76 -1.90 4.29
CA ARG A 285 -12.23 -2.08 5.65
C ARG A 285 -10.72 -2.30 5.69
N SER A 286 -10.16 -2.12 6.87
CA SER A 286 -8.81 -2.53 7.24
C SER A 286 -8.85 -3.38 8.50
N ASP A 287 -8.05 -4.44 8.56
CA ASP A 287 -7.88 -5.29 9.75
C ASP A 287 -6.42 -5.72 9.85
N PRO A 288 -5.67 -5.29 10.88
CA PRO A 288 -4.26 -5.67 11.02
C PRO A 288 -4.04 -7.19 11.14
N ASN A 289 -5.08 -7.96 11.44
CA ASN A 289 -5.03 -9.42 11.57
C ASN A 289 -5.63 -10.16 10.36
N GLU A 290 -5.93 -9.47 9.26
CA GLU A 290 -6.49 -10.12 8.06
C GLU A 290 -5.54 -11.19 7.53
N PRO A 291 -5.98 -12.47 7.42
CA PRO A 291 -5.10 -13.57 7.03
C PRO A 291 -4.45 -13.37 5.66
N GLY A 292 -3.12 -13.33 5.64
CA GLY A 292 -2.29 -13.12 4.45
C GLY A 292 -2.22 -11.66 3.96
N LEU A 293 -2.81 -10.72 4.73
CA LEU A 293 -2.70 -9.27 4.56
C LEU A 293 -2.39 -8.61 5.91
N GLU A 294 -1.79 -9.35 6.84
CA GLU A 294 -1.44 -8.83 8.15
C GLU A 294 -0.61 -7.56 8.05
N SER A 295 -0.88 -6.61 8.92
CA SER A 295 -0.21 -5.30 8.98
C SER A 295 0.12 -4.93 10.44
N PRO A 296 0.91 -3.88 10.72
CA PRO A 296 1.24 -3.50 12.08
C PRO A 296 0.00 -3.33 12.96
N PRO A 297 -0.08 -4.02 14.13
CA PRO A 297 -1.22 -3.93 15.03
C PRO A 297 -1.17 -2.70 15.95
N PHE A 298 -0.20 -1.83 15.78
CA PHE A 298 -0.03 -0.57 16.50
C PHE A 298 0.57 0.49 15.59
N VAL A 299 0.33 1.73 15.90
CA VAL A 299 0.86 2.87 15.13
C VAL A 299 2.38 2.92 15.23
N ILE A 300 3.03 3.04 14.08
CA ILE A 300 4.47 3.28 13.90
C ILE A 300 4.60 4.56 13.07
N ALA A 301 4.91 5.67 13.74
CA ALA A 301 5.04 6.97 13.09
C ALA A 301 6.47 7.52 13.26
N HIS A 302 7.19 7.62 12.15
CA HIS A 302 8.55 8.17 12.11
C HIS A 302 8.58 9.70 12.03
N SER A 303 7.44 10.32 11.76
CA SER A 303 7.26 11.78 11.71
C SER A 303 5.80 12.13 11.96
N SER A 304 5.50 13.38 12.29
CA SER A 304 4.15 13.90 12.32
C SER A 304 3.78 14.54 10.99
N GLY A 305 2.50 14.44 10.62
CA GLY A 305 1.89 14.99 9.40
C GLY A 305 0.37 15.06 9.54
N GLY A 306 -0.34 15.23 8.41
CA GLY A 306 -1.80 15.30 8.40
C GLY A 306 -2.48 14.01 8.91
N ASP A 307 -1.88 12.86 8.58
CA ASP A 307 -2.49 11.54 8.76
C ASP A 307 -1.86 10.72 9.88
N GLN A 308 -0.75 11.18 10.44
CA GLN A 308 -0.01 10.48 11.48
C GLN A 308 0.61 11.44 12.49
N SER A 309 0.82 10.96 13.71
CA SER A 309 1.44 11.70 14.79
C SER A 309 2.47 10.86 15.52
N VAL A 310 3.65 11.42 15.76
CA VAL A 310 4.69 10.75 16.57
C VAL A 310 4.23 10.50 18.01
N PHE A 311 3.26 11.26 18.49
CA PHE A 311 2.66 11.06 19.81
C PHE A 311 1.77 9.83 19.88
N ASP A 312 1.29 9.32 18.73
CA ASP A 312 0.42 8.14 18.64
C ASP A 312 1.21 6.82 18.56
N ASN A 313 2.52 6.86 18.58
CA ASN A 313 3.36 5.66 18.54
C ASN A 313 2.96 4.65 19.62
N GLY A 314 2.70 3.41 19.19
CA GLY A 314 2.25 2.32 20.06
C GLY A 314 0.74 2.31 20.33
N LEU A 315 -0.05 3.22 19.77
CA LEU A 315 -1.51 3.16 19.83
C LEU A 315 -2.00 1.91 19.09
N PRO A 316 -2.85 1.07 19.70
CA PRO A 316 -3.37 -0.11 19.00
C PRO A 316 -4.18 0.27 17.77
N VAL A 317 -3.87 -0.37 16.64
CA VAL A 317 -4.69 -0.35 15.42
C VAL A 317 -5.73 -1.47 15.52
N ARG A 318 -6.98 -1.15 15.21
CA ARG A 318 -8.12 -2.07 15.33
C ARG A 318 -8.77 -2.26 13.96
N PRO A 319 -9.48 -3.38 13.75
CA PRO A 319 -10.34 -3.53 12.58
C PRO A 319 -11.27 -2.31 12.46
N THR A 320 -11.27 -1.68 11.28
CA THR A 320 -12.03 -0.46 11.01
C THR A 320 -12.73 -0.57 9.67
N GLU A 321 -14.05 -0.33 9.67
CA GLU A 321 -14.83 -0.18 8.44
C GLU A 321 -14.82 1.30 8.03
N TRP A 322 -14.18 1.62 6.93
CA TRP A 322 -14.21 2.96 6.34
C TRP A 322 -15.55 3.21 5.66
N ILE A 323 -16.02 2.22 4.91
CA ILE A 323 -17.35 2.14 4.32
C ILE A 323 -17.94 0.81 4.80
N GLY A 324 -19.15 0.82 5.36
CA GLY A 324 -19.86 -0.37 5.81
C GLY A 324 -21.19 -0.50 5.09
N ALA A 325 -21.41 -1.59 4.33
CA ALA A 325 -22.60 -1.83 3.52
C ALA A 325 -23.00 -0.63 2.63
N GLY A 326 -21.99 0.01 2.02
CA GLY A 326 -22.16 1.16 1.11
C GLY A 326 -22.25 2.53 1.81
N GLU A 327 -22.21 2.61 3.14
CA GLU A 327 -22.30 3.85 3.90
C GLU A 327 -20.94 4.24 4.47
N LEU A 328 -20.54 5.52 4.37
CA LEU A 328 -19.32 6.04 4.99
C LEU A 328 -19.41 5.98 6.52
N LYS A 329 -18.53 5.20 7.16
CA LYS A 329 -18.54 4.96 8.60
C LYS A 329 -17.46 5.73 9.35
N HIS A 330 -16.23 5.70 8.82
CA HIS A 330 -15.08 6.32 9.47
C HIS A 330 -14.22 7.07 8.46
N LEU A 331 -13.49 8.07 8.98
CA LEU A 331 -12.40 8.77 8.32
C LEU A 331 -11.15 8.61 9.16
N THR A 332 -9.97 8.72 8.54
CA THR A 332 -8.70 8.57 9.25
C THR A 332 -8.48 9.75 10.22
N THR A 333 -8.11 9.45 11.44
CA THR A 333 -7.84 10.43 12.49
C THR A 333 -6.67 10.02 13.36
N THR A 334 -5.83 10.97 13.72
CA THR A 334 -4.91 10.87 14.86
C THR A 334 -5.67 11.18 16.16
N ARG A 335 -5.09 10.93 17.33
CA ARG A 335 -5.70 11.38 18.60
C ARG A 335 -5.90 12.89 18.64
N HIS A 336 -4.96 13.64 18.06
CA HIS A 336 -5.05 15.10 17.97
C HIS A 336 -6.22 15.53 17.07
N SER A 337 -6.27 15.04 15.85
CA SER A 337 -7.35 15.42 14.92
C SER A 337 -8.71 14.95 15.37
N ALA A 338 -8.81 13.79 16.05
CA ALA A 338 -10.03 13.31 16.68
C ALA A 338 -10.51 14.28 17.78
N ALA A 339 -9.60 14.79 18.61
CA ALA A 339 -9.95 15.79 19.64
C ALA A 339 -10.42 17.11 19.03
N LEU A 340 -9.83 17.55 17.93
CA LEU A 340 -10.24 18.78 17.23
C LEU A 340 -11.61 18.66 16.55
N THR A 341 -11.90 17.52 15.96
CA THR A 341 -13.08 17.31 15.12
C THR A 341 -14.26 16.69 15.84
N GLY A 342 -14.03 16.07 16.99
CA GLY A 342 -15.01 15.26 17.71
C GLY A 342 -15.28 13.89 17.07
N LEU A 343 -14.52 13.52 16.05
CA LEU A 343 -14.59 12.19 15.42
C LEU A 343 -13.91 11.13 16.31
N PRO A 344 -14.27 9.86 16.19
CA PRO A 344 -13.54 8.78 16.86
C PRO A 344 -12.09 8.69 16.37
N VAL A 345 -11.20 8.20 17.24
CA VAL A 345 -9.80 7.91 16.86
C VAL A 345 -9.78 6.69 15.94
N ALA A 346 -9.31 6.86 14.72
CA ALA A 346 -9.21 5.83 13.70
C ALA A 346 -7.89 6.01 12.92
N PRO A 347 -6.76 5.52 13.43
CA PRO A 347 -5.49 5.60 12.72
C PRO A 347 -5.56 4.91 11.36
N GLY A 348 -4.82 5.42 10.39
CA GLY A 348 -4.62 4.74 9.13
C GLY A 348 -4.03 3.33 9.33
N ALA A 349 -4.32 2.43 8.42
CA ALA A 349 -3.83 1.06 8.43
C ALA A 349 -3.16 0.72 7.10
N ASP A 350 -2.26 -0.26 7.12
CA ASP A 350 -1.44 -0.64 5.98
C ASP A 350 -2.01 -1.82 5.18
N ASN A 351 -3.30 -2.11 5.31
CA ASN A 351 -4.02 -3.02 4.42
C ASN A 351 -5.40 -2.47 4.09
N LEU A 352 -5.97 -2.93 2.98
CA LEU A 352 -7.27 -2.46 2.52
C LEU A 352 -8.02 -3.57 1.80
N ILE A 353 -9.24 -3.84 2.27
CA ILE A 353 -10.09 -4.90 1.76
C ILE A 353 -11.43 -4.31 1.35
N LEU A 354 -11.90 -4.62 0.15
CA LEU A 354 -13.26 -4.31 -0.30
C LEU A 354 -14.04 -5.61 -0.42
N ASP A 355 -15.02 -5.79 0.45
CA ASP A 355 -15.91 -6.96 0.49
C ASP A 355 -17.33 -6.61 0.06
N GLY A 356 -18.17 -7.62 -0.09
CA GLY A 356 -19.61 -7.46 -0.35
C GLY A 356 -20.03 -7.69 -1.80
N GLY A 357 -19.09 -8.18 -2.64
CA GLY A 357 -19.40 -8.65 -3.99
C GLY A 357 -20.03 -10.04 -4.01
N GLU A 358 -20.49 -10.43 -5.19
CA GLU A 358 -20.95 -11.80 -5.47
C GLU A 358 -19.76 -12.75 -5.68
N ASP A 359 -19.99 -14.07 -5.59
CA ASP A 359 -18.98 -15.08 -5.90
C ASP A 359 -18.87 -15.29 -7.43
N ARG A 360 -18.57 -14.21 -8.14
CA ARG A 360 -18.36 -14.22 -9.60
C ARG A 360 -16.92 -13.82 -9.92
N SER A 361 -16.30 -14.56 -10.83
CA SER A 361 -14.97 -14.22 -11.32
C SER A 361 -15.03 -13.07 -12.34
N LEU A 362 -13.86 -12.46 -12.61
CA LEU A 362 -13.74 -11.46 -13.68
C LEU A 362 -14.12 -12.04 -15.05
N GLU A 363 -13.75 -13.29 -15.35
CA GLU A 363 -14.07 -13.99 -16.59
C GLU A 363 -15.59 -14.17 -16.76
N GLU A 364 -16.30 -14.52 -15.67
CA GLU A 364 -17.76 -14.63 -15.69
C GLU A 364 -18.43 -13.28 -15.88
N MET A 365 -17.85 -12.21 -15.32
CA MET A 365 -18.32 -10.84 -15.56
C MET A 365 -18.08 -10.42 -17.01
N VAL A 366 -16.93 -10.75 -17.60
CA VAL A 366 -16.64 -10.53 -19.03
C VAL A 366 -17.65 -11.29 -19.88
N ALA A 367 -17.89 -12.58 -19.61
CA ALA A 367 -18.84 -13.41 -20.35
C ALA A 367 -20.28 -12.88 -20.31
N ALA A 368 -20.66 -12.15 -19.27
CA ALA A 368 -21.96 -11.50 -19.12
C ALA A 368 -22.03 -10.08 -19.73
N THR A 369 -20.96 -9.58 -20.32
CA THR A 369 -20.90 -8.21 -20.85
C THR A 369 -21.33 -8.17 -22.31
N GLY A 370 -22.37 -7.40 -22.62
CA GLY A 370 -22.82 -7.20 -24.00
C GLY A 370 -21.81 -6.38 -24.81
N ARG A 371 -21.44 -5.21 -24.31
CA ARG A 371 -20.36 -4.36 -24.86
C ARG A 371 -19.78 -3.47 -23.78
N GLY A 372 -18.45 -3.47 -23.63
CA GLY A 372 -17.76 -2.68 -22.63
C GLY A 372 -16.24 -2.73 -22.80
N LEU A 373 -15.53 -2.11 -21.89
CA LEU A 373 -14.07 -2.17 -21.84
C LEU A 373 -13.63 -3.01 -20.64
N LEU A 374 -12.63 -3.85 -20.83
CA LEU A 374 -11.84 -4.44 -19.75
C LEU A 374 -10.56 -3.63 -19.58
N LEU A 375 -10.39 -2.99 -18.41
CA LEU A 375 -9.32 -2.04 -18.14
C LEU A 375 -8.36 -2.62 -17.11
N THR A 376 -7.33 -3.33 -17.55
CA THR A 376 -6.47 -4.15 -16.70
C THR A 376 -5.37 -3.37 -15.96
N CYS A 377 -5.06 -2.16 -16.36
CA CYS A 377 -3.96 -1.40 -15.79
C CYS A 377 -4.24 0.09 -15.82
N LEU A 378 -4.14 0.73 -14.66
CA LEU A 378 -4.14 2.17 -14.50
C LEU A 378 -2.72 2.66 -14.24
N TRP A 379 -2.41 3.88 -14.68
CA TRP A 379 -1.08 4.45 -14.57
C TRP A 379 -1.12 5.98 -14.43
N TYR A 380 -0.10 6.53 -13.76
CA TYR A 380 0.05 7.99 -13.64
C TYR A 380 -1.17 8.68 -13.01
N ILE A 381 -1.70 8.07 -11.95
CA ILE A 381 -2.88 8.61 -11.25
C ILE A 381 -2.47 9.86 -10.47
N ARG A 382 -3.19 10.96 -10.70
CA ARG A 382 -2.96 12.24 -10.01
C ARG A 382 -4.29 12.88 -9.66
N GLU A 383 -4.33 13.51 -8.51
CA GLU A 383 -5.48 14.33 -8.09
C GLU A 383 -5.54 15.62 -8.88
N VAL A 384 -6.74 15.95 -9.34
CA VAL A 384 -7.07 17.17 -10.05
C VAL A 384 -7.84 18.13 -9.14
N ASP A 385 -8.77 17.57 -8.37
CA ASP A 385 -9.64 18.35 -7.47
C ASP A 385 -9.94 17.52 -6.20
N PRO A 386 -9.42 17.94 -5.04
CA PRO A 386 -9.66 17.25 -3.78
C PRO A 386 -11.12 17.33 -3.31
N ALA A 387 -11.85 18.39 -3.67
CA ALA A 387 -13.23 18.58 -3.24
C ALA A 387 -14.18 17.54 -3.84
N THR A 388 -13.84 16.99 -4.98
CA THR A 388 -14.59 15.91 -5.64
C THR A 388 -13.81 14.60 -5.70
N LEU A 389 -12.55 14.61 -5.25
CA LEU A 389 -11.56 13.56 -5.47
C LEU A 389 -11.50 13.16 -6.95
N LEU A 390 -11.50 14.16 -7.82
CA LEU A 390 -11.34 13.90 -9.24
C LEU A 390 -9.89 13.53 -9.51
N LEU A 391 -9.69 12.30 -9.96
CA LEU A 391 -8.41 11.76 -10.38
C LEU A 391 -8.30 11.78 -11.90
N THR A 392 -7.12 12.10 -12.40
CA THR A 392 -6.74 11.86 -13.80
C THR A 392 -5.65 10.81 -13.84
N GLY A 393 -5.60 10.03 -14.88
CA GLY A 393 -4.55 9.03 -15.10
C GLY A 393 -4.54 8.55 -16.53
N LEU A 394 -3.68 7.60 -16.81
CA LEU A 394 -3.52 6.95 -18.10
C LEU A 394 -3.92 5.48 -18.02
N THR A 395 -4.47 4.95 -19.09
CA THR A 395 -4.53 3.51 -19.29
C THR A 395 -3.23 3.03 -19.96
N ARG A 396 -2.81 1.82 -19.68
CA ARG A 396 -1.59 1.22 -20.24
C ARG A 396 -1.64 -0.29 -20.17
N ASP A 397 -0.94 -0.98 -21.07
CA ASP A 397 -0.73 -2.44 -21.03
C ASP A 397 -2.03 -3.27 -20.89
N GLY A 398 -3.14 -2.82 -21.53
CA GLY A 398 -4.35 -3.62 -21.55
C GLY A 398 -5.66 -2.87 -21.36
N VAL A 399 -6.08 -2.15 -22.38
CA VAL A 399 -7.48 -1.79 -22.57
C VAL A 399 -8.04 -2.71 -23.63
N TYR A 400 -9.03 -3.51 -23.30
CA TYR A 400 -9.61 -4.47 -24.24
C TYR A 400 -11.09 -4.20 -24.45
N LEU A 401 -11.54 -4.30 -25.71
CA LEU A 401 -12.97 -4.26 -26.03
C LEU A 401 -13.59 -5.63 -25.80
N VAL A 402 -14.66 -5.65 -25.04
CA VAL A 402 -15.54 -6.81 -24.84
C VAL A 402 -16.80 -6.63 -25.66
N GLU A 403 -17.15 -7.60 -26.48
CA GLU A 403 -18.43 -7.65 -27.23
C GLU A 403 -19.03 -9.05 -27.12
N ASN A 404 -20.31 -9.13 -26.75
CA ASN A 404 -21.07 -10.37 -26.62
C ASN A 404 -20.40 -11.43 -25.75
N GLY A 405 -19.77 -10.99 -24.65
CA GLY A 405 -19.11 -11.87 -23.69
C GLY A 405 -17.68 -12.29 -24.04
N GLU A 406 -17.11 -11.78 -25.12
CA GLU A 406 -15.77 -12.12 -25.60
C GLU A 406 -14.89 -10.88 -25.72
N VAL A 407 -13.61 -11.00 -25.39
CA VAL A 407 -12.62 -9.97 -25.69
C VAL A 407 -12.28 -10.02 -27.16
N VAL A 408 -12.59 -8.95 -27.90
CA VAL A 408 -12.45 -8.90 -29.37
C VAL A 408 -11.18 -8.20 -29.85
N GLY A 409 -10.47 -7.49 -28.99
CA GLY A 409 -9.19 -6.86 -29.34
C GLY A 409 -8.74 -5.80 -28.33
N GLU A 410 -7.51 -5.35 -28.50
CA GLU A 410 -6.91 -4.25 -27.75
C GLU A 410 -7.40 -2.90 -28.29
N VAL A 411 -7.69 -1.97 -27.40
CA VAL A 411 -8.09 -0.60 -27.72
C VAL A 411 -6.91 0.34 -27.50
N ASN A 412 -6.91 1.47 -28.19
CA ASN A 412 -5.95 2.55 -27.95
C ASN A 412 -5.98 3.02 -26.48
N ASN A 413 -4.87 3.54 -26.02
CA ASN A 413 -4.79 4.11 -24.66
C ASN A 413 -5.57 5.41 -24.52
N PHE A 414 -6.05 5.65 -23.30
CA PHE A 414 -6.77 6.85 -22.92
C PHE A 414 -6.14 7.56 -21.73
N ARG A 415 -6.43 8.83 -21.62
CA ARG A 415 -6.49 9.52 -20.33
C ARG A 415 -7.88 9.31 -19.76
N PHE A 416 -7.96 8.96 -18.49
CA PHE A 416 -9.24 8.90 -17.76
C PHE A 416 -9.33 10.05 -16.75
N ASN A 417 -10.58 10.40 -16.41
CA ASN A 417 -10.89 11.35 -15.35
C ASN A 417 -12.05 10.77 -14.54
N GLU A 418 -11.77 10.28 -13.34
CA GLU A 418 -12.75 9.60 -12.49
C GLU A 418 -12.57 9.97 -11.01
N SER A 419 -13.68 9.96 -10.28
CA SER A 419 -13.67 10.04 -8.82
C SER A 419 -13.93 8.65 -8.24
N PRO A 420 -13.04 8.10 -7.38
CA PRO A 420 -13.29 6.81 -6.72
C PRO A 420 -14.62 6.75 -5.97
N VAL A 421 -14.99 7.82 -5.28
CA VAL A 421 -16.28 7.92 -4.58
C VAL A 421 -17.45 7.91 -5.56
N GLY A 422 -17.36 8.69 -6.64
CA GLY A 422 -18.37 8.70 -7.69
C GLY A 422 -18.45 7.36 -8.44
N LEU A 423 -17.35 6.65 -8.55
CA LEU A 423 -17.27 5.33 -9.17
C LEU A 423 -17.99 4.28 -8.32
N LEU A 424 -17.77 4.26 -7.00
CA LEU A 424 -18.51 3.37 -6.08
C LEU A 424 -20.02 3.60 -6.15
N GLY A 425 -20.46 4.86 -6.26
CA GLY A 425 -21.88 5.23 -6.39
C GLY A 425 -22.53 4.79 -7.70
N ARG A 426 -21.73 4.54 -8.75
CA ARG A 426 -22.21 4.08 -10.06
C ARG A 426 -22.01 2.58 -10.30
N ALA A 427 -21.19 1.92 -9.47
CA ALA A 427 -20.93 0.49 -9.64
C ALA A 427 -22.23 -0.32 -9.60
N THR A 428 -22.43 -1.18 -10.59
CA THR A 428 -23.64 -2.00 -10.75
C THR A 428 -23.44 -3.46 -10.42
N GLU A 429 -22.18 -3.91 -10.35
CA GLU A 429 -21.82 -5.28 -10.05
C GLU A 429 -20.43 -5.30 -9.39
N ALA A 430 -20.26 -6.16 -8.41
CA ALA A 430 -18.97 -6.48 -7.81
C ALA A 430 -18.80 -8.00 -7.80
N GLY A 431 -17.63 -8.46 -8.24
CA GLY A 431 -17.25 -9.88 -8.21
C GLY A 431 -16.74 -10.33 -6.84
N ARG A 432 -16.15 -11.51 -6.78
CA ARG A 432 -15.51 -11.98 -5.54
C ARG A 432 -14.27 -11.16 -5.21
N THR A 433 -14.01 -11.00 -3.92
CA THR A 433 -12.82 -10.34 -3.42
C THR A 433 -11.60 -11.25 -3.56
N GLU A 434 -10.54 -10.73 -4.16
CA GLU A 434 -9.29 -11.46 -4.40
C GLU A 434 -8.09 -10.61 -3.95
N LYS A 435 -7.05 -11.27 -3.38
CA LYS A 435 -5.77 -10.60 -3.10
C LYS A 435 -5.19 -10.05 -4.39
N THR A 436 -4.72 -8.81 -4.34
CA THR A 436 -4.24 -8.13 -5.53
C THR A 436 -3.05 -7.22 -5.22
N LEU A 437 -2.23 -6.98 -6.24
CA LEU A 437 -1.21 -5.93 -6.22
C LEU A 437 -1.76 -4.72 -6.98
N PRO A 438 -1.89 -3.55 -6.34
CA PRO A 438 -2.18 -2.31 -7.07
C PRO A 438 -1.05 -2.01 -8.04
N ARG A 439 -1.36 -1.58 -9.26
CA ARG A 439 -0.31 -1.35 -10.27
C ARG A 439 0.43 -0.04 -10.02
N GLU A 440 -0.31 1.03 -9.75
CA GLU A 440 0.26 2.38 -9.56
C GLU A 440 0.97 2.50 -8.20
N TRP A 441 0.44 1.82 -7.18
CA TRP A 441 0.91 1.98 -5.79
C TRP A 441 1.72 0.79 -5.29
N SER A 442 2.22 -0.08 -6.17
CA SER A 442 2.94 -1.32 -5.81
C SER A 442 4.17 -1.08 -4.91
N ASP A 443 4.80 0.08 -5.01
CA ASP A 443 5.95 0.46 -4.16
C ASP A 443 5.55 0.98 -2.77
N TRP A 444 4.26 1.30 -2.56
CA TRP A 444 3.80 2.02 -1.37
C TRP A 444 2.77 1.25 -0.56
N PHE A 445 1.94 0.45 -1.23
CA PHE A 445 0.82 -0.25 -0.61
C PHE A 445 0.61 -1.61 -1.27
N THR A 446 1.05 -2.68 -0.61
CA THR A 446 1.10 -4.03 -1.19
C THR A 446 0.03 -4.98 -0.67
N ARG A 447 -0.68 -4.60 0.40
CA ARG A 447 -1.63 -5.46 1.10
C ARG A 447 -3.06 -5.05 0.80
N ALA A 448 -3.56 -5.49 -0.35
CA ALA A 448 -4.92 -5.21 -0.80
C ALA A 448 -5.66 -6.48 -1.23
N ALA A 449 -6.97 -6.51 -0.99
CA ALA A 449 -7.89 -7.47 -1.57
C ALA A 449 -9.14 -6.74 -2.07
N MET A 450 -9.47 -6.93 -3.34
CA MET A 450 -10.55 -6.21 -4.01
C MET A 450 -11.37 -7.13 -4.89
N PRO A 451 -12.67 -6.85 -5.11
CA PRO A 451 -13.44 -7.46 -6.18
C PRO A 451 -13.15 -6.79 -7.52
N ALA A 452 -13.46 -7.46 -8.61
CA ALA A 452 -13.68 -6.75 -9.88
C ALA A 452 -14.96 -5.92 -9.78
N LEU A 453 -15.02 -4.76 -10.44
CA LEU A 453 -16.19 -3.89 -10.49
C LEU A 453 -16.65 -3.65 -11.93
N ARG A 454 -17.97 -3.68 -12.15
CA ARG A 454 -18.62 -3.16 -13.36
C ARG A 454 -19.07 -1.73 -13.09
N VAL A 455 -18.59 -0.80 -13.90
CA VAL A 455 -18.87 0.62 -13.75
C VAL A 455 -19.41 1.16 -15.07
N PRO A 456 -20.66 1.60 -15.15
CA PRO A 456 -21.16 2.31 -16.31
C PRO A 456 -20.50 3.70 -16.41
N ASP A 457 -20.45 4.20 -17.63
CA ASP A 457 -20.04 5.58 -17.93
C ASP A 457 -18.63 5.97 -17.41
N PHE A 458 -17.69 5.03 -17.36
CA PHE A 458 -16.29 5.32 -17.02
C PHE A 458 -15.72 6.31 -18.04
N ASN A 459 -15.15 7.42 -17.57
CA ASN A 459 -14.79 8.57 -18.38
C ASN A 459 -13.40 8.45 -18.99
N MET A 460 -13.30 7.99 -20.23
CA MET A 460 -12.11 8.07 -21.08
C MET A 460 -12.05 9.47 -21.70
N SER A 461 -11.44 10.42 -21.00
CA SER A 461 -11.56 11.88 -21.28
C SER A 461 -10.84 12.32 -22.56
N SER A 462 -9.78 11.62 -22.96
CA SER A 462 -9.06 11.87 -24.23
C SER A 462 -8.30 10.62 -24.67
N VAL A 463 -8.05 10.48 -25.97
CA VAL A 463 -7.13 9.46 -26.49
C VAL A 463 -5.70 9.84 -26.10
N SER A 464 -4.94 8.90 -25.57
CA SER A 464 -3.53 9.06 -25.24
C SER A 464 -2.67 8.50 -26.34
N GLN A 465 -1.71 9.28 -26.81
CA GLN A 465 -0.67 8.81 -27.73
C GLN A 465 0.51 8.17 -26.97
N GLY A 466 0.23 7.56 -25.81
CA GLY A 466 1.25 6.90 -25.00
C GLY A 466 1.96 5.81 -25.81
N VAL A 467 3.25 5.99 -25.99
CA VAL A 467 4.18 5.03 -26.61
C VAL A 467 4.62 4.03 -25.55
#